data_d09de3855e58b41049f1f9399e4d7a12
#
_entry.id   d09de3855e58b41049f1f9399e4d7a12
#
_cell.length_a   1.000
_cell.length_b   1.000
_cell.length_c   1.000
_cell.angle_alpha   90.00
_cell.angle_beta   90.00
_cell.angle_gamma   90.00
#
_symmetry.space_group_name_H-M   'P 1'
#
loop_
_entity.id
_entity.type
_entity.pdbx_description
1 polymer ?
#
loop_
_entity_poly.entity_id
_entity_poly.type
_entity_poly.pdbx_seq_one_letter_code
_entity_poly.pdbx_strand_id
1 'polypeptide(L)'
;NAFKAFAAQLPASSNVAVLAGASSSMTFAAARKQFEQRFSSVRWVNYNWAEGNAAQGIAAAKGQAYRALHSFENAKVIVSLDADFLGSGAQDASSNTRGFSAGRNVEENGEMNRLYVIESGYSITGGMADNRLRLKSSEVASFAAALATELGAYDGDMGVHGSHAWIGELANDLRAAGPAGIIVAGDHQPAGVHALVAAMNASIGAVGTTVRYVDAGEEATDLGADLDALKASMSAGEIDVVITLGVNPIYDVAGFGDAYAQVADRIHVGLHVDETAQAATWSIPQTHFLEEWGDGHSRSGVVSVIQPLIAPLYEDAHSNLEVIALLANGTEQFGYDLVRATWRSRLKVGFEKAWRKVVHDGFSDAAAYSIASGAISSTGVSKAMSDVPVSAHSGTEVVIRPDSKVFDGRFANNVWLQELPDPTTKVVWDNVAQMNPITAEKLGVRSDLNGGKYFTDTIRIESGGND
;
A
#
# COMPACT_ATOMS: atom_id res chain seq x y z
N ASN A 1 -16.01 19.41 -24.43
CA ASN A 1 -15.43 20.23 -25.52
C ASN A 1 -14.48 21.31 -25.00
N ALA A 2 -14.82 22.05 -23.90
CA ALA A 2 -13.94 23.10 -23.35
C ALA A 2 -12.61 22.53 -22.82
N PHE A 3 -12.67 21.43 -22.05
CA PHE A 3 -11.48 20.78 -21.51
C PHE A 3 -10.57 20.20 -22.60
N LYS A 4 -11.15 19.64 -23.69
CA LYS A 4 -10.36 19.17 -24.85
C LYS A 4 -9.58 20.32 -25.51
N ALA A 5 -10.22 21.47 -25.67
CA ALA A 5 -9.55 22.67 -26.21
C ALA A 5 -8.44 23.17 -25.29
N PHE A 6 -8.67 23.17 -23.97
CA PHE A 6 -7.69 23.48 -22.95
C PHE A 6 -6.49 22.51 -23.03
N ALA A 7 -6.76 21.20 -23.01
CA ALA A 7 -5.71 20.16 -23.07
C ALA A 7 -4.83 20.27 -24.33
N ALA A 8 -5.43 20.62 -25.48
CA ALA A 8 -4.70 20.80 -26.74
C ALA A 8 -3.81 22.05 -26.73
N GLN A 9 -4.19 23.08 -25.97
CA GLN A 9 -3.46 24.36 -25.89
C GLN A 9 -2.45 24.43 -24.74
N LEU A 10 -2.46 23.45 -23.82
CA LEU A 10 -1.56 23.42 -22.67
C LEU A 10 -0.10 23.40 -23.15
N PRO A 11 0.73 24.40 -22.76
CA PRO A 11 2.10 24.51 -23.27
C PRO A 11 2.98 23.33 -22.81
N ALA A 12 3.82 22.83 -23.70
CA ALA A 12 4.80 21.79 -23.36
C ALA A 12 5.87 22.27 -22.35
N SER A 13 6.03 23.58 -22.19
CA SER A 13 6.93 24.20 -21.19
C SER A 13 6.33 24.26 -19.77
N SER A 14 5.06 23.90 -19.58
CA SER A 14 4.43 23.92 -18.27
C SER A 14 5.11 22.97 -17.28
N ASN A 15 5.27 23.41 -16.03
CA ASN A 15 5.66 22.58 -14.91
C ASN A 15 4.41 21.91 -14.35
N VAL A 16 4.34 20.61 -14.49
CA VAL A 16 3.14 19.83 -14.15
C VAL A 16 3.40 18.94 -12.95
N ALA A 17 2.49 18.94 -11.99
CA ALA A 17 2.46 17.96 -10.92
C ALA A 17 1.26 17.04 -11.09
N VAL A 18 1.44 15.74 -10.85
CA VAL A 18 0.38 14.73 -10.89
C VAL A 18 0.37 13.94 -9.58
N LEU A 19 -0.79 13.87 -8.93
CA LEU A 19 -1.04 12.98 -7.80
C LEU A 19 -1.99 11.88 -8.27
N ALA A 20 -1.56 10.64 -8.17
CA ALA A 20 -2.36 9.50 -8.57
C ALA A 20 -2.11 8.32 -7.62
N GLY A 21 -3.12 7.51 -7.37
CA GLY A 21 -2.95 6.23 -6.70
C GLY A 21 -2.03 5.30 -7.49
N ALA A 22 -1.43 4.32 -6.82
CA ALA A 22 -0.63 3.30 -7.49
C ALA A 22 -1.47 2.55 -8.53
N SER A 23 -0.87 2.29 -9.68
CA SER A 23 -1.53 1.56 -10.77
C SER A 23 -0.63 0.45 -11.29
N SER A 24 -1.18 -0.76 -11.39
CA SER A 24 -0.53 -1.91 -12.04
C SER A 24 -0.84 -2.01 -13.54
N SER A 25 -1.51 -1.02 -14.12
CA SER A 25 -1.90 -1.00 -15.53
C SER A 25 -0.70 -0.71 -16.43
N MET A 26 -0.42 -1.64 -17.36
CA MET A 26 0.58 -1.43 -18.42
C MET A 26 0.16 -0.28 -19.35
N THR A 27 -1.13 -0.19 -19.62
CA THR A 27 -1.66 0.83 -20.52
C THR A 27 -1.57 2.21 -19.87
N PHE A 28 -1.88 2.32 -18.57
CA PHE A 28 -1.70 3.57 -17.83
C PHE A 28 -0.22 3.97 -17.76
N ALA A 29 0.69 3.03 -17.51
CA ALA A 29 2.13 3.29 -17.51
C ALA A 29 2.63 3.78 -18.88
N ALA A 30 2.10 3.23 -19.98
CA ALA A 30 2.43 3.70 -21.33
C ALA A 30 1.89 5.12 -21.59
N ALA A 31 0.68 5.43 -21.16
CA ALA A 31 0.08 6.76 -21.26
C ALA A 31 0.85 7.79 -20.38
N ARG A 32 1.20 7.42 -19.14
CA ARG A 32 2.06 8.21 -18.25
C ARG A 32 3.38 8.56 -18.92
N LYS A 33 4.06 7.57 -19.52
CA LYS A 33 5.31 7.81 -20.22
C LYS A 33 5.18 8.81 -21.39
N GLN A 34 4.09 8.73 -22.16
CA GLN A 34 3.82 9.70 -23.22
C GLN A 34 3.55 11.09 -22.66
N PHE A 35 2.79 11.17 -21.56
CA PHE A 35 2.54 12.41 -20.84
C PHE A 35 3.84 13.05 -20.33
N GLU A 36 4.71 12.31 -19.68
CA GLU A 36 6.01 12.76 -19.19
C GLU A 36 6.93 13.23 -20.33
N GLN A 37 6.79 12.67 -21.54
CA GLN A 37 7.54 13.10 -22.72
C GLN A 37 7.03 14.41 -23.34
N ARG A 38 5.75 14.75 -23.12
CA ARG A 38 5.15 15.98 -23.66
C ARG A 38 5.64 17.22 -22.93
N PHE A 39 5.77 17.16 -21.60
CA PHE A 39 6.07 18.32 -20.78
C PHE A 39 7.54 18.34 -20.37
N SER A 40 8.10 19.56 -20.27
CA SER A 40 9.52 19.74 -19.92
C SER A 40 9.84 19.38 -18.48
N SER A 41 8.85 19.48 -17.59
CA SER A 41 8.97 19.14 -16.16
C SER A 41 7.67 18.50 -15.68
N VAL A 42 7.76 17.25 -15.24
CA VAL A 42 6.65 16.52 -14.61
C VAL A 42 7.10 15.96 -13.28
N ARG A 43 6.39 16.35 -12.21
CA ARG A 43 6.52 15.72 -10.92
C ARG A 43 5.35 14.75 -10.72
N TRP A 44 5.62 13.47 -10.63
CA TRP A 44 4.62 12.45 -10.36
C TRP A 44 4.72 11.98 -8.90
N VAL A 45 3.65 12.13 -8.14
CA VAL A 45 3.55 11.66 -6.75
C VAL A 45 2.65 10.43 -6.71
N ASN A 46 3.22 9.30 -6.30
CA ASN A 46 2.47 8.08 -6.06
C ASN A 46 1.72 8.19 -4.73
N TYR A 47 0.42 8.44 -4.81
CA TYR A 47 -0.44 8.67 -3.65
C TYR A 47 -0.90 7.34 -3.05
N ASN A 48 -0.01 6.71 -2.30
CA ASN A 48 -0.27 5.43 -1.65
C ASN A 48 0.32 5.39 -0.24
N TRP A 49 -0.55 5.25 0.75
CA TRP A 49 -0.18 5.30 2.17
C TRP A 49 0.52 4.04 2.69
N ALA A 50 0.38 2.90 2.02
CA ALA A 50 0.71 1.60 2.60
C ALA A 50 2.03 0.98 2.10
N GLU A 51 2.60 1.40 0.97
CA GLU A 51 3.62 0.61 0.27
C GLU A 51 5.05 1.16 0.33
N GLY A 52 5.23 2.43 0.68
CA GLY A 52 6.54 3.09 0.60
C GLY A 52 7.61 2.43 1.47
N ASN A 53 7.30 2.14 2.71
CA ASN A 53 8.27 1.61 3.68
C ASN A 53 8.84 0.24 3.29
N ALA A 54 7.98 -0.67 2.81
CA ALA A 54 8.41 -2.00 2.38
C ALA A 54 9.35 -1.90 1.17
N ALA A 55 8.98 -1.11 0.15
CA ALA A 55 9.80 -0.91 -1.04
C ALA A 55 11.15 -0.25 -0.71
N GLN A 56 11.16 0.77 0.16
CA GLN A 56 12.38 1.43 0.65
C GLN A 56 13.29 0.46 1.42
N GLY A 57 12.73 -0.32 2.34
CA GLY A 57 13.50 -1.29 3.12
C GLY A 57 14.12 -2.39 2.25
N ILE A 58 13.35 -2.92 1.29
CA ILE A 58 13.86 -3.89 0.33
C ILE A 58 14.93 -3.26 -0.57
N ALA A 59 14.74 -2.00 -1.01
CA ALA A 59 15.74 -1.27 -1.79
C ALA A 59 17.05 -1.08 -1.01
N ALA A 60 16.97 -0.74 0.28
CA ALA A 60 18.14 -0.64 1.13
C ALA A 60 18.89 -1.99 1.27
N ALA A 61 18.13 -3.08 1.46
CA ALA A 61 18.69 -4.41 1.62
C ALA A 61 19.22 -5.04 0.33
N LYS A 62 18.61 -4.74 -0.84
CA LYS A 62 18.91 -5.43 -2.11
C LYS A 62 19.42 -4.50 -3.23
N GLY A 63 19.52 -3.20 -2.97
CA GLY A 63 19.97 -2.19 -3.93
C GLY A 63 18.91 -1.72 -4.93
N GLN A 64 17.73 -2.35 -4.93
CA GLN A 64 16.58 -1.98 -5.76
C GLN A 64 15.28 -2.31 -5.03
N ALA A 65 14.24 -1.52 -5.25
CA ALA A 65 12.91 -1.80 -4.75
C ALA A 65 12.30 -2.99 -5.49
N TYR A 66 11.92 -4.00 -4.71
CA TYR A 66 11.21 -5.17 -5.20
C TYR A 66 9.93 -5.36 -4.39
N ARG A 67 9.00 -6.11 -4.96
CA ARG A 67 7.82 -6.59 -4.23
C ARG A 67 8.11 -7.97 -3.63
N ALA A 68 7.84 -8.12 -2.35
CA ALA A 68 7.87 -9.43 -1.69
C ALA A 68 6.56 -10.18 -1.97
N LEU A 69 6.65 -11.42 -2.42
CA LEU A 69 5.55 -12.38 -2.54
C LEU A 69 5.74 -13.46 -1.49
N HIS A 70 4.70 -13.71 -0.71
CA HIS A 70 4.71 -14.67 0.39
C HIS A 70 3.97 -15.95 0.00
N SER A 71 4.54 -17.10 0.35
CA SER A 71 3.97 -18.43 0.13
C SER A 71 3.76 -19.10 1.49
N PHE A 72 2.67 -18.72 2.17
CA PHE A 72 2.34 -19.23 3.51
C PHE A 72 2.02 -20.73 3.52
N GLU A 73 1.61 -21.30 2.39
CA GLU A 73 1.39 -22.74 2.20
C GLU A 73 2.66 -23.56 2.42
N ASN A 74 3.83 -22.96 2.21
CA ASN A 74 5.12 -23.60 2.39
C ASN A 74 5.73 -23.35 3.79
N ALA A 75 5.06 -22.55 4.63
CA ALA A 75 5.63 -22.11 5.89
C ALA A 75 5.26 -23.04 7.05
N LYS A 76 6.28 -23.50 7.78
CA LYS A 76 6.14 -24.25 9.06
C LYS A 76 6.23 -23.33 10.28
N VAL A 77 7.04 -22.28 10.20
CA VAL A 77 7.18 -21.25 11.25
C VAL A 77 6.99 -19.89 10.61
N ILE A 78 6.04 -19.15 11.14
CA ILE A 78 5.64 -17.82 10.65
C ILE A 78 5.85 -16.80 11.77
N VAL A 79 6.56 -15.72 11.48
CA VAL A 79 6.75 -14.59 12.41
C VAL A 79 6.14 -13.35 11.78
N SER A 80 5.16 -12.78 12.46
CA SER A 80 4.55 -11.50 12.10
C SER A 80 5.05 -10.39 13.04
N LEU A 81 5.67 -9.39 12.47
CA LEU A 81 6.13 -8.17 13.12
C LEU A 81 5.12 -7.05 12.82
N ASP A 82 4.07 -6.98 13.62
CA ASP A 82 2.94 -6.03 13.51
C ASP A 82 2.23 -6.08 12.13
N ALA A 83 2.24 -7.26 11.48
CA ALA A 83 1.62 -7.48 10.16
C ALA A 83 0.30 -8.24 10.31
N ASP A 84 -0.82 -7.61 9.96
CA ASP A 84 -2.12 -8.29 9.90
C ASP A 84 -2.36 -8.92 8.52
N PHE A 85 -1.53 -9.90 8.13
CA PHE A 85 -1.57 -10.51 6.80
C PHE A 85 -2.82 -11.39 6.54
N LEU A 86 -3.60 -11.70 7.58
CA LEU A 86 -4.90 -12.38 7.49
C LEU A 86 -6.08 -11.40 7.49
N GLY A 87 -5.83 -10.14 7.84
CA GLY A 87 -6.85 -9.10 7.90
C GLY A 87 -7.38 -8.72 6.52
N SER A 88 -8.63 -8.28 6.46
CA SER A 88 -9.31 -7.90 5.21
C SER A 88 -8.63 -6.74 4.46
N GLY A 89 -7.91 -5.87 5.18
CA GLY A 89 -7.13 -4.77 4.60
C GLY A 89 -5.75 -5.17 4.10
N ALA A 90 -5.31 -6.41 4.32
CA ALA A 90 -4.01 -6.86 3.84
C ALA A 90 -4.00 -7.08 2.33
N GLN A 91 -2.89 -6.72 1.73
CA GLN A 91 -2.65 -7.10 0.34
C GLN A 91 -2.57 -8.63 0.22
N ASP A 92 -3.23 -9.18 -0.80
CA ASP A 92 -3.33 -10.63 -1.01
C ASP A 92 -3.98 -11.41 0.16
N ALA A 93 -4.82 -10.79 0.99
CA ALA A 93 -5.48 -11.41 2.15
C ALA A 93 -6.09 -12.79 1.85
N SER A 94 -6.77 -12.95 0.72
CA SER A 94 -7.38 -14.22 0.30
C SER A 94 -6.34 -15.30 0.02
N SER A 95 -5.24 -14.96 -0.62
CA SER A 95 -4.13 -15.89 -0.92
C SER A 95 -3.39 -16.26 0.37
N ASN A 96 -3.10 -15.25 1.20
CA ASN A 96 -2.44 -15.44 2.49
C ASN A 96 -3.26 -16.36 3.40
N THR A 97 -4.57 -16.10 3.51
CA THR A 97 -5.48 -16.92 4.33
C THR A 97 -5.56 -18.35 3.81
N ARG A 98 -5.65 -18.55 2.51
CA ARG A 98 -5.65 -19.89 1.92
C ARG A 98 -4.34 -20.62 2.20
N GLY A 99 -3.19 -19.97 1.99
CA GLY A 99 -1.87 -20.57 2.23
C GLY A 99 -1.66 -20.89 3.72
N PHE A 100 -2.01 -19.95 4.62
CA PHE A 100 -1.96 -20.19 6.06
C PHE A 100 -2.84 -21.36 6.49
N SER A 101 -4.09 -21.41 6.02
CA SER A 101 -5.04 -22.47 6.36
C SER A 101 -4.59 -23.84 5.83
N ALA A 102 -3.98 -23.90 4.65
CA ALA A 102 -3.41 -25.14 4.12
C ALA A 102 -2.35 -25.72 5.07
N GLY A 103 -1.48 -24.85 5.65
CA GLY A 103 -0.49 -25.28 6.66
C GLY A 103 -1.10 -25.68 8.01
N ARG A 104 -2.39 -25.44 8.25
CA ARG A 104 -3.15 -25.85 9.45
C ARG A 104 -3.92 -27.15 9.26
N ASN A 105 -3.90 -27.74 8.08
CA ASN A 105 -4.60 -28.99 7.80
C ASN A 105 -3.79 -30.19 8.31
N VAL A 106 -4.00 -30.53 9.58
CA VAL A 106 -3.27 -31.63 10.25
C VAL A 106 -3.57 -32.99 9.63
N GLU A 107 -4.79 -33.18 9.10
CA GLU A 107 -5.19 -34.45 8.47
C GLU A 107 -4.37 -34.74 7.21
N GLU A 108 -4.02 -33.70 6.45
CA GLU A 108 -3.21 -33.85 5.24
C GLU A 108 -1.72 -33.76 5.53
N ASN A 109 -1.29 -32.87 6.43
CA ASN A 109 0.12 -32.52 6.65
C ASN A 109 0.77 -33.34 7.78
N GLY A 110 -0.02 -33.97 8.68
CA GLY A 110 0.46 -34.64 9.89
C GLY A 110 0.96 -33.67 10.99
N GLU A 111 1.14 -32.41 10.66
CA GLU A 111 1.57 -31.34 11.58
C GLU A 111 0.91 -30.01 11.20
N MET A 112 1.02 -29.02 12.09
CA MET A 112 0.45 -27.69 11.93
C MET A 112 1.56 -26.65 11.89
N ASN A 113 1.46 -25.61 11.05
CA ASN A 113 2.35 -24.47 11.09
C ASN A 113 2.26 -23.75 12.44
N ARG A 114 3.31 -23.05 12.85
CA ARG A 114 3.38 -22.28 14.08
C ARG A 114 3.46 -20.81 13.77
N LEU A 115 2.54 -20.03 14.35
CA LEU A 115 2.44 -18.58 14.14
C LEU A 115 2.83 -17.82 15.41
N TYR A 116 3.88 -17.02 15.30
CA TYR A 116 4.28 -16.02 16.28
C TYR A 116 3.86 -14.63 15.80
N VAL A 117 3.16 -13.87 16.65
CA VAL A 117 2.74 -12.51 16.34
C VAL A 117 3.25 -11.55 17.41
N ILE A 118 3.99 -10.56 16.99
CA ILE A 118 4.45 -9.42 17.78
C ILE A 118 3.69 -8.21 17.26
N GLU A 119 2.78 -7.66 18.06
CA GLU A 119 1.90 -6.57 17.59
C GLU A 119 1.53 -5.58 18.69
N SER A 120 1.21 -4.36 18.29
CA SER A 120 0.78 -3.29 19.18
C SER A 120 -0.73 -3.32 19.46
N GLY A 121 -1.54 -3.55 18.45
CA GLY A 121 -3.00 -3.70 18.53
C GLY A 121 -3.44 -5.15 18.33
N TYR A 122 -4.67 -5.47 18.71
CA TYR A 122 -5.24 -6.79 18.45
C TYR A 122 -5.73 -6.87 17.00
N SER A 123 -5.23 -7.84 16.25
CA SER A 123 -5.54 -8.06 14.84
C SER A 123 -6.17 -9.42 14.59
N ILE A 124 -6.67 -9.66 13.38
CA ILE A 124 -7.13 -10.98 12.94
C ILE A 124 -5.97 -11.99 13.00
N THR A 125 -4.79 -11.60 12.51
CA THR A 125 -3.58 -12.44 12.57
C THR A 125 -3.18 -12.73 14.01
N GLY A 126 -3.24 -11.74 14.90
CA GLY A 126 -2.99 -11.91 16.33
C GLY A 126 -4.00 -12.82 17.02
N GLY A 127 -5.25 -12.81 16.57
CA GLY A 127 -6.30 -13.71 17.04
C GLY A 127 -6.09 -15.19 16.64
N MET A 128 -5.33 -15.43 15.57
CA MET A 128 -4.98 -16.76 15.07
C MET A 128 -3.62 -17.26 15.55
N ALA A 129 -2.88 -16.43 16.30
CA ALA A 129 -1.51 -16.74 16.75
C ALA A 129 -1.46 -17.88 17.76
N ASP A 130 -0.47 -18.77 17.60
CA ASP A 130 -0.13 -19.77 18.63
C ASP A 130 0.63 -19.10 19.78
N ASN A 131 1.44 -18.11 19.44
CA ASN A 131 2.21 -17.31 20.39
C ASN A 131 2.05 -15.83 20.04
N ARG A 132 1.51 -15.03 20.96
CA ARG A 132 1.28 -13.60 20.76
C ARG A 132 2.01 -12.77 21.82
N LEU A 133 2.83 -11.82 21.36
CA LEU A 133 3.53 -10.85 22.21
C LEU A 133 3.00 -9.46 21.93
N ARG A 134 2.51 -8.76 22.96
CA ARG A 134 2.11 -7.37 22.87
C ARG A 134 3.30 -6.46 23.11
N LEU A 135 3.67 -5.68 22.11
CA LEU A 135 4.67 -4.61 22.20
C LEU A 135 4.10 -3.30 21.68
N LYS A 136 4.69 -2.18 22.07
CA LYS A 136 4.43 -0.91 21.39
C LYS A 136 4.92 -0.97 19.94
N SER A 137 4.26 -0.25 19.04
CA SER A 137 4.65 -0.25 17.62
C SER A 137 6.09 0.23 17.43
N SER A 138 6.50 1.27 18.17
CA SER A 138 7.89 1.78 18.19
C SER A 138 8.93 0.79 18.71
N GLU A 139 8.53 -0.22 19.49
CA GLU A 139 9.42 -1.22 20.05
C GLU A 139 9.64 -2.43 19.12
N VAL A 140 8.79 -2.58 18.09
CA VAL A 140 8.89 -3.69 17.12
C VAL A 140 10.23 -3.66 16.39
N ALA A 141 10.74 -2.49 16.05
CA ALA A 141 12.05 -2.34 15.41
C ALA A 141 13.20 -2.88 16.26
N SER A 142 13.20 -2.58 17.58
CA SER A 142 14.18 -3.11 18.51
C SER A 142 14.08 -4.64 18.69
N PHE A 143 12.86 -5.18 18.73
CA PHE A 143 12.63 -6.63 18.76
C PHE A 143 13.13 -7.30 17.47
N ALA A 144 12.86 -6.71 16.31
CA ALA A 144 13.34 -7.19 15.02
C ALA A 144 14.87 -7.17 14.92
N ALA A 145 15.51 -6.10 15.43
CA ALA A 145 16.98 -6.02 15.48
C ALA A 145 17.59 -7.11 16.35
N ALA A 146 17.01 -7.34 17.55
CA ALA A 146 17.46 -8.40 18.44
C ALA A 146 17.31 -9.80 17.81
N LEU A 147 16.20 -10.09 17.17
CA LEU A 147 15.95 -11.34 16.44
C LEU A 147 16.94 -11.51 15.26
N ALA A 148 17.16 -10.43 14.50
CA ALA A 148 18.06 -10.44 13.35
C ALA A 148 19.53 -10.69 13.80
N THR A 149 19.95 -10.11 14.91
CA THR A 149 21.28 -10.35 15.49
C THR A 149 21.40 -11.80 15.95
N GLU A 150 20.42 -12.34 16.65
CA GLU A 150 20.41 -13.73 17.08
C GLU A 150 20.47 -14.70 15.88
N LEU A 151 19.80 -14.37 14.77
CA LEU A 151 19.84 -15.14 13.51
C LEU A 151 21.16 -14.96 12.72
N GLY A 152 22.03 -14.03 13.14
CA GLY A 152 23.27 -13.70 12.41
C GLY A 152 23.04 -12.89 11.13
N ALA A 153 21.88 -12.23 11.02
CA ALA A 153 21.48 -11.41 9.87
C ALA A 153 21.78 -9.92 10.05
N TYR A 154 22.15 -9.50 11.25
CA TYR A 154 22.45 -8.13 11.63
C TYR A 154 23.51 -8.10 12.73
N ASP A 155 24.42 -7.12 12.70
CA ASP A 155 25.52 -6.95 13.65
C ASP A 155 25.50 -5.59 14.39
N GLY A 156 24.38 -4.86 14.28
CA GLY A 156 24.23 -3.56 14.92
C GLY A 156 23.60 -3.63 16.33
N ASP A 157 23.12 -2.48 16.79
CA ASP A 157 22.50 -2.36 18.11
C ASP A 157 21.17 -3.13 18.19
N MET A 158 21.06 -4.01 19.19
CA MET A 158 19.84 -4.78 19.48
C MET A 158 18.75 -3.98 20.22
N GLY A 159 19.07 -2.77 20.68
CA GLY A 159 18.15 -1.95 21.47
C GLY A 159 17.70 -2.62 22.77
N VAL A 160 16.53 -2.23 23.25
CA VAL A 160 16.02 -2.63 24.60
C VAL A 160 15.55 -4.08 24.70
N HIS A 161 15.33 -4.77 23.59
CA HIS A 161 14.81 -6.16 23.57
C HIS A 161 15.89 -7.24 23.37
N GLY A 162 17.17 -6.88 23.39
CA GLY A 162 18.28 -7.84 23.17
C GLY A 162 18.28 -9.06 24.10
N SER A 163 17.71 -8.93 25.30
CA SER A 163 17.60 -10.02 26.29
C SER A 163 16.18 -10.58 26.45
N HIS A 164 15.23 -10.25 25.54
CA HIS A 164 13.87 -10.74 25.63
C HIS A 164 13.82 -12.27 25.50
N ALA A 165 13.10 -12.95 26.40
CA ALA A 165 13.06 -14.41 26.50
C ALA A 165 12.63 -15.13 25.21
N TRP A 166 11.83 -14.47 24.37
CA TRP A 166 11.37 -15.04 23.10
C TRP A 166 12.44 -15.08 22.01
N ILE A 167 13.50 -14.25 22.09
CA ILE A 167 14.46 -14.09 20.99
C ILE A 167 15.17 -15.42 20.69
N GLY A 168 15.71 -16.07 21.72
CA GLY A 168 16.43 -17.35 21.55
C GLY A 168 15.54 -18.47 21.05
N GLU A 169 14.36 -18.64 21.64
CA GLU A 169 13.42 -19.71 21.26
C GLU A 169 12.89 -19.51 19.84
N LEU A 170 12.52 -18.26 19.50
CA LEU A 170 12.02 -17.90 18.18
C LEU A 170 13.10 -18.11 17.10
N ALA A 171 14.34 -17.70 17.38
CA ALA A 171 15.46 -17.92 16.47
C ALA A 171 15.75 -19.41 16.28
N ASN A 172 15.67 -20.24 17.33
CA ASN A 172 15.83 -21.69 17.23
C ASN A 172 14.73 -22.33 16.37
N ASP A 173 13.47 -21.94 16.54
CA ASP A 173 12.37 -22.43 15.71
C ASP A 173 12.55 -22.03 14.23
N LEU A 174 12.95 -20.79 13.96
CA LEU A 174 13.23 -20.32 12.60
C LEU A 174 14.41 -21.05 11.96
N ARG A 175 15.51 -21.30 12.70
CA ARG A 175 16.66 -22.07 12.21
C ARG A 175 16.26 -23.52 11.90
N ALA A 176 15.44 -24.12 12.78
CA ALA A 176 14.97 -25.49 12.59
C ALA A 176 14.03 -25.60 11.37
N ALA A 177 13.20 -24.59 11.13
CA ALA A 177 12.34 -24.52 9.94
C ALA A 177 13.14 -24.23 8.66
N GLY A 178 14.25 -23.49 8.77
CA GLY A 178 15.10 -23.14 7.63
C GLY A 178 14.31 -22.51 6.48
N PRO A 179 14.37 -23.07 5.25
CA PRO A 179 13.62 -22.54 4.10
C PRO A 179 12.08 -22.48 4.29
N ALA A 180 11.55 -23.27 5.21
CA ALA A 180 10.13 -23.26 5.58
C ALA A 180 9.80 -22.26 6.70
N GLY A 181 10.74 -21.42 7.12
CA GLY A 181 10.49 -20.24 7.94
C GLY A 181 10.04 -19.05 7.11
N ILE A 182 9.29 -18.13 7.70
CA ILE A 182 8.95 -16.84 7.06
C ILE A 182 8.79 -15.75 8.12
N ILE A 183 9.38 -14.60 7.86
CA ILE A 183 9.21 -13.38 8.66
C ILE A 183 8.56 -12.32 7.77
N VAL A 184 7.51 -11.66 8.28
CA VAL A 184 6.80 -10.57 7.61
C VAL A 184 6.67 -9.37 8.54
N ALA A 185 6.66 -8.16 7.99
CA ALA A 185 6.43 -6.93 8.73
C ALA A 185 5.21 -6.19 8.19
N GLY A 186 4.50 -5.49 9.08
CA GLY A 186 3.38 -4.62 8.71
C GLY A 186 3.85 -3.41 7.91
N ASP A 187 3.07 -3.00 6.92
CA ASP A 187 3.44 -1.93 5.97
C ASP A 187 3.75 -0.58 6.66
N HIS A 188 3.13 -0.34 7.83
CA HIS A 188 3.38 0.86 8.63
C HIS A 188 4.71 0.83 9.42
N GLN A 189 5.39 -0.32 9.50
CA GLN A 189 6.69 -0.40 10.16
C GLN A 189 7.75 0.34 9.34
N PRO A 190 8.75 0.98 9.99
CA PRO A 190 9.80 1.72 9.29
C PRO A 190 10.57 0.87 8.27
N ALA A 191 11.10 1.52 7.24
CA ALA A 191 11.88 0.87 6.17
C ALA A 191 13.02 -0.01 6.71
N GLY A 192 13.67 0.40 7.81
CA GLY A 192 14.71 -0.40 8.47
C GLY A 192 14.22 -1.77 8.94
N VAL A 193 12.97 -1.88 9.44
CA VAL A 193 12.38 -3.16 9.84
C VAL A 193 12.18 -4.07 8.63
N HIS A 194 11.72 -3.53 7.50
CA HIS A 194 11.59 -4.30 6.26
C HIS A 194 12.95 -4.74 5.70
N ALA A 195 14.00 -3.92 5.86
CA ALA A 195 15.37 -4.30 5.52
C ALA A 195 15.89 -5.45 6.39
N LEU A 196 15.62 -5.42 7.71
CA LEU A 196 15.94 -6.53 8.62
C LEU A 196 15.16 -7.80 8.25
N VAL A 197 13.87 -7.68 7.92
CA VAL A 197 13.05 -8.83 7.49
C VAL A 197 13.63 -9.47 6.24
N ALA A 198 14.06 -8.67 5.26
CA ALA A 198 14.73 -9.19 4.07
C ALA A 198 16.03 -9.94 4.41
N ALA A 199 16.83 -9.40 5.33
CA ALA A 199 18.07 -10.01 5.79
C ALA A 199 17.82 -11.33 6.57
N MET A 200 16.85 -11.33 7.49
CA MET A 200 16.46 -12.53 8.26
C MET A 200 15.93 -13.64 7.36
N ASN A 201 15.02 -13.32 6.42
CA ASN A 201 14.53 -14.32 5.47
C ASN A 201 15.64 -14.90 4.59
N ALA A 202 16.64 -14.10 4.23
CA ALA A 202 17.79 -14.60 3.49
C ALA A 202 18.68 -15.50 4.38
N SER A 203 18.91 -15.15 5.64
CA SER A 203 19.78 -15.91 6.56
C SER A 203 19.24 -17.29 6.89
N ILE A 204 17.92 -17.45 6.99
CA ILE A 204 17.28 -18.76 7.21
C ILE A 204 17.04 -19.56 5.93
N GLY A 205 17.37 -19.00 4.74
CA GLY A 205 17.18 -19.66 3.46
C GLY A 205 15.74 -19.63 2.92
N ALA A 206 14.88 -18.74 3.44
CA ALA A 206 13.47 -18.63 3.07
C ALA A 206 13.24 -18.15 1.62
N VAL A 207 14.23 -17.43 1.06
CA VAL A 207 14.15 -16.87 -0.29
C VAL A 207 14.11 -17.98 -1.35
N GLY A 208 13.08 -17.98 -2.16
CA GLY A 208 12.80 -19.01 -3.16
C GLY A 208 11.79 -20.07 -2.71
N THR A 209 11.52 -20.20 -1.41
CA THR A 209 10.56 -21.17 -0.84
C THR A 209 9.33 -20.49 -0.29
N THR A 210 9.47 -19.71 0.77
CA THR A 210 8.36 -18.99 1.43
C THR A 210 8.30 -17.52 1.05
N VAL A 211 9.42 -16.94 0.59
CA VAL A 211 9.50 -15.56 0.12
C VAL A 211 10.15 -15.52 -1.26
N ARG A 212 9.53 -14.77 -2.18
CA ARG A 212 10.12 -14.42 -3.47
C ARG A 212 10.10 -12.92 -3.64
N TYR A 213 11.19 -12.35 -4.10
CA TYR A 213 11.26 -10.95 -4.50
C TYR A 213 11.10 -10.87 -6.00
N VAL A 214 10.18 -10.02 -6.46
CA VAL A 214 9.91 -9.84 -7.89
C VAL A 214 10.12 -8.39 -8.29
N ASP A 215 10.66 -8.20 -9.50
CA ASP A 215 10.77 -6.89 -10.11
C ASP A 215 9.41 -6.51 -10.70
N ALA A 216 8.66 -5.75 -9.93
CA ALA A 216 7.32 -5.29 -10.30
C ALA A 216 7.30 -3.82 -10.72
N GLY A 217 8.46 -3.21 -10.94
CA GLY A 217 8.58 -1.78 -11.21
C GLY A 217 8.21 -0.90 -10.02
N GLU A 218 8.34 -1.43 -8.80
CA GLU A 218 8.08 -0.68 -7.56
C GLU A 218 9.02 0.53 -7.45
N GLU A 219 8.46 1.64 -7.01
CA GLU A 219 9.22 2.84 -6.66
C GLU A 219 9.36 2.93 -5.14
N ALA A 220 10.58 3.07 -4.66
CA ALA A 220 10.85 3.29 -3.23
C ALA A 220 10.65 4.79 -2.92
N THR A 221 9.40 5.23 -2.76
CA THR A 221 9.04 6.62 -2.51
C THR A 221 8.70 6.85 -1.03
N ASP A 222 8.97 8.05 -0.55
CA ASP A 222 8.48 8.56 0.72
C ASP A 222 7.34 9.55 0.43
N LEU A 223 6.10 9.09 0.58
CA LEU A 223 4.92 9.90 0.28
C LEU A 223 4.89 11.19 1.09
N GLY A 224 5.26 11.15 2.37
CA GLY A 224 5.27 12.34 3.23
C GLY A 224 6.24 13.39 2.70
N ALA A 225 7.48 13.01 2.43
CA ALA A 225 8.50 13.90 1.88
C ALA A 225 8.12 14.42 0.48
N ASP A 226 7.55 13.57 -0.37
CA ASP A 226 7.10 13.96 -1.70
C ASP A 226 5.95 14.98 -1.65
N LEU A 227 4.98 14.80 -0.73
CA LEU A 227 3.88 15.74 -0.53
C LEU A 227 4.35 17.06 0.06
N ASP A 228 5.27 17.06 1.03
CA ASP A 228 5.83 18.28 1.60
C ASP A 228 6.62 19.07 0.57
N ALA A 229 7.43 18.40 -0.23
CA ALA A 229 8.15 19.02 -1.35
C ALA A 229 7.19 19.59 -2.41
N LEU A 230 6.08 18.88 -2.70
CA LEU A 230 5.07 19.36 -3.63
C LEU A 230 4.35 20.60 -3.10
N LYS A 231 3.91 20.60 -1.82
CA LYS A 231 3.28 21.77 -1.17
C LYS A 231 4.19 22.99 -1.23
N ALA A 232 5.49 22.79 -0.94
CA ALA A 232 6.49 23.88 -1.02
C ALA A 232 6.60 24.44 -2.44
N SER A 233 6.71 23.58 -3.47
CA SER A 233 6.81 24.03 -4.86
C SER A 233 5.53 24.72 -5.36
N MET A 234 4.34 24.25 -4.97
CA MET A 234 3.08 24.92 -5.30
C MET A 234 3.00 26.30 -4.64
N SER A 235 3.36 26.41 -3.36
CA SER A 235 3.37 27.68 -2.63
C SER A 235 4.42 28.68 -3.18
N ALA A 236 5.52 28.19 -3.75
CA ALA A 236 6.54 29.01 -4.39
C ALA A 236 6.15 29.45 -5.83
N GLY A 237 5.01 28.98 -6.36
CA GLY A 237 4.59 29.29 -7.73
C GLY A 237 5.41 28.58 -8.80
N GLU A 238 6.07 27.46 -8.46
CA GLU A 238 6.89 26.68 -9.38
C GLU A 238 6.07 25.69 -10.22
N ILE A 239 4.82 25.45 -9.85
CA ILE A 239 3.90 24.53 -10.52
C ILE A 239 2.83 25.32 -11.26
N ASP A 240 2.73 25.13 -12.56
CA ASP A 240 1.74 25.78 -13.41
C ASP A 240 0.41 25.00 -13.42
N VAL A 241 0.49 23.66 -13.39
CA VAL A 241 -0.66 22.76 -13.48
C VAL A 241 -0.54 21.67 -12.43
N VAL A 242 -1.59 21.43 -11.65
CA VAL A 242 -1.69 20.29 -10.76
C VAL A 242 -2.87 19.40 -11.17
N ILE A 243 -2.62 18.09 -11.25
CA ILE A 243 -3.60 17.07 -11.66
C ILE A 243 -3.77 16.07 -10.52
N THR A 244 -4.99 15.85 -10.08
CA THR A 244 -5.33 14.83 -9.08
C THR A 244 -6.23 13.78 -9.71
N LEU A 245 -5.81 12.51 -9.66
CA LEU A 245 -6.47 11.39 -10.32
C LEU A 245 -7.02 10.39 -9.28
N GLY A 246 -8.31 10.51 -8.96
CA GLY A 246 -8.99 9.61 -8.03
C GLY A 246 -8.50 9.69 -6.58
N VAL A 247 -7.94 10.85 -6.17
CA VAL A 247 -7.40 11.12 -4.83
C VAL A 247 -7.91 12.45 -4.30
N ASN A 248 -8.10 12.57 -2.98
CA ASN A 248 -8.64 13.77 -2.33
C ASN A 248 -7.63 14.42 -1.34
N PRO A 249 -6.51 14.96 -1.83
CA PRO A 249 -5.44 15.46 -0.96
C PRO A 249 -5.83 16.68 -0.11
N ILE A 250 -6.87 17.42 -0.46
CA ILE A 250 -7.35 18.52 0.39
C ILE A 250 -7.97 17.98 1.69
N TYR A 251 -8.63 16.85 1.64
CA TYR A 251 -9.15 16.18 2.82
C TYR A 251 -8.06 15.43 3.60
N ASP A 252 -7.20 14.68 2.88
CA ASP A 252 -6.28 13.74 3.50
C ASP A 252 -5.01 14.39 4.06
N VAL A 253 -4.59 15.56 3.52
CA VAL A 253 -3.27 16.16 3.79
C VAL A 253 -3.40 17.56 4.36
N ALA A 254 -3.00 17.73 5.61
CA ALA A 254 -3.05 19.03 6.28
C ALA A 254 -2.29 20.12 5.49
N GLY A 255 -2.96 21.28 5.30
CA GLY A 255 -2.41 22.43 4.60
C GLY A 255 -2.25 22.25 3.08
N PHE A 256 -2.71 21.16 2.49
CA PHE A 256 -2.63 20.96 1.05
C PHE A 256 -3.50 21.96 0.28
N GLY A 257 -4.70 22.27 0.78
CA GLY A 257 -5.65 23.19 0.14
C GLY A 257 -5.08 24.59 -0.10
N ASP A 258 -4.34 25.12 0.85
CA ASP A 258 -3.71 26.44 0.75
C ASP A 258 -2.66 26.50 -0.37
N ALA A 259 -1.82 25.46 -0.46
CA ALA A 259 -0.83 25.32 -1.52
C ALA A 259 -1.48 25.06 -2.89
N TYR A 260 -2.50 24.20 -2.92
CA TYR A 260 -3.26 23.89 -4.13
C TYR A 260 -3.92 25.13 -4.73
N ALA A 261 -4.47 26.02 -3.90
CA ALA A 261 -5.10 27.27 -4.35
C ALA A 261 -4.13 28.25 -5.04
N GLN A 262 -2.81 28.12 -4.84
CA GLN A 262 -1.80 28.97 -5.50
C GLN A 262 -1.55 28.55 -6.94
N VAL A 263 -1.92 27.33 -7.34
CA VAL A 263 -1.70 26.83 -8.70
C VAL A 263 -2.79 27.36 -9.64
N ALA A 264 -2.40 27.87 -10.81
CA ALA A 264 -3.35 28.48 -11.75
C ALA A 264 -4.33 27.45 -12.31
N ASP A 265 -3.83 26.33 -12.83
CA ASP A 265 -4.65 25.28 -13.43
C ASP A 265 -4.68 24.04 -12.52
N ARG A 266 -5.83 23.75 -11.97
CA ARG A 266 -6.09 22.66 -11.04
C ARG A 266 -7.12 21.70 -11.66
N ILE A 267 -6.64 20.55 -12.08
CA ILE A 267 -7.42 19.50 -12.73
C ILE A 267 -7.69 18.39 -11.74
N HIS A 268 -8.96 18.09 -11.49
CA HIS A 268 -9.37 16.95 -10.67
C HIS A 268 -10.20 15.97 -11.50
N VAL A 269 -9.87 14.69 -11.37
CA VAL A 269 -10.66 13.58 -11.92
C VAL A 269 -11.08 12.71 -10.75
N GLY A 270 -12.37 12.62 -10.47
CA GLY A 270 -12.89 11.93 -9.30
C GLY A 270 -14.30 11.40 -9.44
N LEU A 271 -14.65 10.39 -8.62
CA LEU A 271 -15.99 9.79 -8.59
C LEU A 271 -17.00 10.67 -7.87
N HIS A 272 -16.54 11.59 -7.02
CA HIS A 272 -17.37 12.43 -6.19
C HIS A 272 -16.98 13.91 -6.32
N VAL A 273 -17.91 14.79 -6.01
CA VAL A 273 -17.62 16.23 -5.86
C VAL A 273 -17.14 16.44 -4.42
N ASP A 274 -15.89 16.06 -4.19
CA ASP A 274 -15.21 16.18 -2.90
C ASP A 274 -14.54 17.56 -2.71
N GLU A 275 -13.77 17.75 -1.65
CA GLU A 275 -13.08 19.00 -1.31
C GLU A 275 -12.09 19.41 -2.41
N THR A 276 -11.38 18.44 -2.99
CA THR A 276 -10.45 18.69 -4.10
C THR A 276 -11.18 19.08 -5.38
N ALA A 277 -12.28 18.40 -5.68
CA ALA A 277 -13.16 18.74 -6.82
C ALA A 277 -13.71 20.16 -6.72
N GLN A 278 -14.15 20.58 -5.51
CA GLN A 278 -14.71 21.92 -5.27
C GLN A 278 -13.66 23.03 -5.43
N ALA A 279 -12.41 22.75 -5.12
CA ALA A 279 -11.30 23.70 -5.26
C ALA A 279 -10.65 23.69 -6.66
N ALA A 280 -10.98 22.73 -7.51
CA ALA A 280 -10.39 22.57 -8.85
C ALA A 280 -10.92 23.64 -9.83
N THR A 281 -10.09 24.01 -10.82
CA THR A 281 -10.53 24.82 -11.98
C THR A 281 -11.22 23.96 -13.05
N TRP A 282 -10.84 22.68 -13.10
CA TRP A 282 -11.44 21.65 -13.94
C TRP A 282 -11.79 20.44 -13.08
N SER A 283 -13.06 20.17 -12.87
CA SER A 283 -13.55 18.95 -12.23
C SER A 283 -14.17 18.04 -13.29
N ILE A 284 -13.58 16.87 -13.49
CA ILE A 284 -13.96 15.89 -14.51
C ILE A 284 -14.54 14.68 -13.78
N PRO A 285 -15.80 14.30 -14.07
CA PRO A 285 -16.37 13.08 -13.53
C PRO A 285 -15.54 11.87 -13.98
N GLN A 286 -15.13 11.04 -13.02
CA GLN A 286 -14.41 9.80 -13.29
C GLN A 286 -15.39 8.68 -13.61
N THR A 287 -15.05 7.81 -14.58
CA THR A 287 -15.74 6.54 -14.74
C THR A 287 -15.40 5.59 -13.59
N HIS A 288 -16.37 4.79 -13.17
CA HIS A 288 -16.11 3.67 -12.29
C HIS A 288 -15.41 2.53 -13.06
N PHE A 289 -14.63 1.69 -12.41
CA PHE A 289 -13.92 0.58 -13.07
C PHE A 289 -14.86 -0.42 -13.78
N LEU A 290 -16.16 -0.43 -13.44
CA LEU A 290 -17.18 -1.21 -14.16
C LEU A 290 -17.66 -0.55 -15.46
N GLU A 291 -17.23 0.67 -15.73
CA GLU A 291 -17.67 1.51 -16.86
C GLU A 291 -16.56 1.75 -17.89
N GLU A 292 -15.33 1.28 -17.60
CA GLU A 292 -14.15 1.60 -18.39
C GLU A 292 -13.36 0.37 -18.85
N TRP A 293 -12.61 0.54 -19.92
CA TRP A 293 -11.57 -0.40 -20.33
C TRP A 293 -10.27 -0.10 -19.62
N GLY A 294 -9.63 -1.15 -19.15
CA GLY A 294 -8.33 -1.08 -18.49
C GLY A 294 -7.58 -2.38 -18.54
N ASP A 295 -6.47 -2.44 -17.87
CA ASP A 295 -5.68 -3.64 -17.62
C ASP A 295 -4.95 -3.53 -16.28
N GLY A 296 -4.40 -4.63 -15.80
CA GLY A 296 -3.61 -4.63 -14.58
C GLY A 296 -2.83 -5.92 -14.41
N HIS A 297 -1.79 -5.82 -13.60
CA HIS A 297 -1.05 -6.98 -13.12
C HIS A 297 -1.53 -7.35 -11.71
N SER A 298 -1.76 -8.63 -11.47
CA SER A 298 -1.83 -9.13 -10.10
C SER A 298 -0.45 -9.06 -9.44
N ARG A 299 -0.40 -9.16 -8.12
CA ARG A 299 0.89 -9.19 -7.41
C ARG A 299 1.78 -10.36 -7.85
N SER A 300 1.20 -11.47 -8.25
CA SER A 300 1.93 -12.65 -8.80
C SER A 300 2.35 -12.51 -10.26
N GLY A 301 1.98 -11.42 -10.95
CA GLY A 301 2.38 -11.14 -12.34
C GLY A 301 1.40 -11.59 -13.42
N VAL A 302 0.23 -12.12 -13.05
CA VAL A 302 -0.83 -12.40 -14.02
C VAL A 302 -1.37 -11.09 -14.56
N VAL A 303 -1.47 -10.94 -15.86
CA VAL A 303 -1.98 -9.74 -16.52
C VAL A 303 -3.44 -9.95 -16.89
N SER A 304 -4.29 -9.04 -16.45
CA SER A 304 -5.74 -9.09 -16.69
C SER A 304 -6.21 -7.90 -17.51
N VAL A 305 -7.26 -8.12 -18.30
CA VAL A 305 -8.00 -7.06 -18.99
C VAL A 305 -9.23 -6.72 -18.16
N ILE A 306 -9.44 -5.44 -17.93
CA ILE A 306 -10.65 -4.90 -17.32
C ILE A 306 -11.57 -4.50 -18.45
N GLN A 307 -12.78 -5.05 -18.45
CA GLN A 307 -13.81 -4.78 -19.44
C GLN A 307 -15.01 -4.11 -18.79
N PRO A 308 -15.58 -3.06 -19.38
CA PRO A 308 -16.77 -2.44 -18.82
C PRO A 308 -17.95 -3.42 -18.81
N LEU A 309 -18.69 -3.45 -17.72
CA LEU A 309 -19.95 -4.18 -17.61
C LEU A 309 -21.16 -3.35 -18.06
N ILE A 310 -21.03 -2.03 -17.96
CA ILE A 310 -22.04 -1.05 -18.37
C ILE A 310 -21.38 0.10 -19.13
N ALA A 311 -22.16 0.85 -19.88
CA ALA A 311 -21.72 2.15 -20.38
C ALA A 311 -21.60 3.15 -19.22
N PRO A 312 -20.77 4.20 -19.33
CA PRO A 312 -20.70 5.25 -18.36
C PRO A 312 -22.09 5.81 -18.01
N LEU A 313 -22.37 5.97 -16.71
CA LEU A 313 -23.64 6.52 -16.23
C LEU A 313 -23.78 8.00 -16.58
N TYR A 314 -22.66 8.70 -16.69
CA TYR A 314 -22.60 10.12 -17.05
C TYR A 314 -21.86 10.26 -18.38
N GLU A 315 -22.47 10.96 -19.33
CA GLU A 315 -21.92 11.13 -20.70
C GLU A 315 -20.55 11.83 -20.72
N ASP A 316 -20.29 12.71 -19.75
CA ASP A 316 -19.04 13.46 -19.62
C ASP A 316 -18.00 12.76 -18.69
N ALA A 317 -18.28 11.53 -18.24
CA ALA A 317 -17.34 10.80 -17.41
C ALA A 317 -16.21 10.18 -18.27
N HIS A 318 -14.98 10.29 -17.75
CA HIS A 318 -13.77 9.79 -18.41
C HIS A 318 -12.91 9.01 -17.41
N SER A 319 -12.21 7.99 -17.90
CA SER A 319 -11.24 7.28 -17.08
C SER A 319 -9.97 8.10 -16.87
N ASN A 320 -9.27 7.83 -15.77
CA ASN A 320 -7.94 8.43 -15.54
C ASN A 320 -7.00 8.19 -16.72
N LEU A 321 -7.09 7.00 -17.34
CA LEU A 321 -6.34 6.62 -18.54
C LEU A 321 -6.63 7.55 -19.71
N GLU A 322 -7.91 7.80 -20.00
CA GLU A 322 -8.34 8.65 -21.12
C GLU A 322 -7.95 10.10 -20.91
N VAL A 323 -8.07 10.61 -19.67
CA VAL A 323 -7.66 11.98 -19.34
C VAL A 323 -6.15 12.17 -19.50
N ILE A 324 -5.33 11.24 -18.99
CA ILE A 324 -3.86 11.31 -19.17
C ILE A 324 -3.47 11.17 -20.65
N ALA A 325 -4.13 10.28 -21.40
CA ALA A 325 -3.89 10.14 -22.84
C ALA A 325 -4.27 11.42 -23.62
N LEU A 326 -5.39 12.06 -23.28
CA LEU A 326 -5.80 13.35 -23.86
C LEU A 326 -4.77 14.44 -23.55
N LEU A 327 -4.34 14.54 -22.29
CA LEU A 327 -3.33 15.51 -21.87
C LEU A 327 -1.95 15.22 -22.51
N ALA A 328 -1.63 13.95 -22.79
CA ALA A 328 -0.39 13.56 -23.47
C ALA A 328 -0.41 13.94 -24.96
N ASN A 329 -1.53 13.72 -25.65
CA ASN A 329 -1.58 13.74 -27.12
C ASN A 329 -2.36 14.93 -27.69
N GLY A 330 -3.11 15.68 -26.86
CA GLY A 330 -3.99 16.77 -27.27
C GLY A 330 -5.24 16.32 -28.05
N THR A 331 -5.45 15.02 -28.20
CA THR A 331 -6.59 14.42 -28.91
C THR A 331 -7.21 13.32 -28.09
N GLU A 332 -8.54 13.24 -28.16
CA GLU A 332 -9.29 12.20 -27.45
C GLU A 332 -8.98 10.81 -27.99
N GLN A 333 -8.80 9.87 -27.06
CA GLN A 333 -8.60 8.46 -27.34
C GLN A 333 -9.45 7.65 -26.38
N PHE A 334 -10.09 6.59 -26.86
CA PHE A 334 -10.96 5.76 -26.04
C PHE A 334 -10.19 4.65 -25.34
N GLY A 335 -10.60 4.31 -24.13
CA GLY A 335 -9.95 3.30 -23.29
C GLY A 335 -9.75 1.96 -24.01
N TYR A 336 -10.75 1.50 -24.80
CA TYR A 336 -10.62 0.28 -25.61
C TYR A 336 -9.43 0.33 -26.58
N ASP A 337 -9.28 1.42 -27.30
CA ASP A 337 -8.22 1.55 -28.31
C ASP A 337 -6.84 1.64 -27.65
N LEU A 338 -6.74 2.36 -26.52
CA LEU A 338 -5.52 2.46 -25.73
C LEU A 338 -5.08 1.08 -25.19
N VAL A 339 -5.98 0.36 -24.55
CA VAL A 339 -5.71 -0.98 -24.02
C VAL A 339 -5.32 -1.94 -25.16
N ARG A 340 -6.10 -1.96 -26.22
CA ARG A 340 -5.85 -2.82 -27.36
C ARG A 340 -4.51 -2.53 -28.05
N ALA A 341 -4.10 -1.25 -28.13
CA ALA A 341 -2.80 -0.86 -28.67
C ALA A 341 -1.64 -1.38 -27.81
N THR A 342 -1.73 -1.24 -26.50
CA THR A 342 -0.75 -1.77 -25.55
C THR A 342 -0.64 -3.29 -25.65
N TRP A 343 -1.77 -3.99 -25.65
CA TRP A 343 -1.80 -5.45 -25.78
C TRP A 343 -1.31 -5.95 -27.13
N ARG A 344 -1.47 -5.17 -28.20
CA ARG A 344 -0.91 -5.50 -29.53
C ARG A 344 0.62 -5.55 -29.48
N SER A 345 1.25 -4.62 -28.78
CA SER A 345 2.71 -4.62 -28.64
C SER A 345 3.23 -5.84 -27.87
N ARG A 346 2.42 -6.38 -26.96
CA ARG A 346 2.72 -7.53 -26.12
C ARG A 346 2.47 -8.87 -26.81
N LEU A 347 1.29 -9.07 -27.40
CA LEU A 347 0.87 -10.34 -27.99
C LEU A 347 1.50 -10.61 -29.39
N LYS A 348 1.98 -9.57 -30.06
CA LYS A 348 2.72 -9.59 -31.34
C LYS A 348 2.08 -10.47 -32.42
N VAL A 349 2.50 -11.74 -32.53
CA VAL A 349 2.09 -12.65 -33.60
C VAL A 349 0.67 -13.18 -33.39
N GLY A 350 -0.18 -13.12 -34.44
CA GLY A 350 -1.55 -13.64 -34.36
C GLY A 350 -2.47 -12.83 -33.44
N PHE A 351 -2.21 -11.53 -33.31
CA PHE A 351 -2.85 -10.63 -32.32
C PHE A 351 -4.37 -10.80 -32.24
N GLU A 352 -5.09 -10.80 -33.34
CA GLU A 352 -6.57 -10.84 -33.31
C GLU A 352 -7.13 -12.13 -32.64
N LYS A 353 -6.47 -13.25 -32.84
CA LYS A 353 -6.86 -14.52 -32.18
C LYS A 353 -6.48 -14.50 -30.72
N ALA A 354 -5.28 -14.03 -30.40
CA ALA A 354 -4.77 -13.95 -29.03
C ALA A 354 -5.57 -12.92 -28.22
N TRP A 355 -5.89 -11.75 -28.79
CA TRP A 355 -6.71 -10.72 -28.16
C TRP A 355 -8.10 -11.25 -27.80
N ARG A 356 -8.79 -11.90 -28.76
CA ARG A 356 -10.10 -12.52 -28.50
C ARG A 356 -10.05 -13.56 -27.36
N LYS A 357 -8.94 -14.32 -27.27
CA LYS A 357 -8.75 -15.27 -26.18
C LYS A 357 -8.59 -14.56 -24.85
N VAL A 358 -7.76 -13.54 -24.78
CA VAL A 358 -7.54 -12.76 -23.54
C VAL A 358 -8.83 -12.07 -23.08
N VAL A 359 -9.58 -11.48 -24.01
CA VAL A 359 -10.88 -10.85 -23.69
C VAL A 359 -11.89 -11.89 -23.18
N HIS A 360 -11.89 -13.09 -23.76
CA HIS A 360 -12.76 -14.20 -23.32
C HIS A 360 -12.35 -14.74 -21.95
N ASP A 361 -11.05 -14.96 -21.71
CA ASP A 361 -10.53 -15.57 -20.49
C ASP A 361 -10.39 -14.53 -19.35
N GLY A 362 -10.31 -13.24 -19.69
CA GLY A 362 -10.09 -12.12 -18.77
C GLY A 362 -8.63 -11.88 -18.40
N PHE A 363 -7.72 -12.80 -18.72
CA PHE A 363 -6.32 -12.72 -18.32
C PHE A 363 -5.38 -13.41 -19.32
N SER A 364 -4.06 -13.21 -19.09
CA SER A 364 -3.00 -13.89 -19.83
C SER A 364 -1.89 -14.33 -18.86
N ASP A 365 -1.53 -15.60 -18.90
CA ASP A 365 -0.45 -16.18 -18.10
C ASP A 365 0.96 -15.76 -18.58
N ALA A 366 1.05 -15.01 -19.68
CA ALA A 366 2.30 -14.78 -20.41
C ALA A 366 3.29 -13.82 -19.70
N ALA A 367 3.06 -13.43 -18.46
CA ALA A 367 3.96 -12.50 -17.79
C ALA A 367 4.07 -12.73 -16.28
N ALA A 368 4.82 -13.72 -15.91
CA ALA A 368 5.41 -13.69 -14.57
C ALA A 368 6.43 -12.56 -14.50
N TYR A 369 6.45 -11.84 -13.38
CA TYR A 369 7.56 -10.94 -13.06
C TYR A 369 8.89 -11.72 -13.01
N SER A 370 9.99 -11.05 -13.38
CA SER A 370 11.31 -11.64 -13.16
C SER A 370 11.60 -11.75 -11.66
N ILE A 371 12.10 -12.91 -11.25
CA ILE A 371 12.50 -13.12 -9.86
C ILE A 371 13.82 -12.37 -9.64
N ALA A 372 13.85 -11.56 -8.59
CA ALA A 372 15.05 -10.83 -8.19
C ALA A 372 16.10 -11.80 -7.67
N SER A 373 17.27 -11.76 -8.26
CA SER A 373 18.48 -12.38 -7.76
C SER A 373 19.37 -11.32 -7.10
N GLY A 374 20.10 -11.65 -6.06
CA GLY A 374 21.04 -10.74 -5.43
C GLY A 374 21.19 -10.98 -3.94
N ALA A 375 22.40 -10.77 -3.46
CA ALA A 375 22.75 -10.87 -2.04
C ALA A 375 22.16 -9.68 -1.25
N ILE A 376 22.02 -9.86 0.05
CA ILE A 376 21.67 -8.81 0.98
C ILE A 376 22.90 -7.92 1.24
N SER A 377 22.68 -6.61 1.21
CA SER A 377 23.69 -5.60 1.60
C SER A 377 23.60 -5.35 3.11
N SER A 378 24.54 -5.86 3.88
CA SER A 378 24.60 -5.59 5.32
C SER A 378 24.73 -4.10 5.63
N THR A 379 25.55 -3.38 4.84
CA THR A 379 25.69 -1.91 4.98
C THR A 379 24.39 -1.17 4.66
N GLY A 380 23.61 -1.63 3.68
CA GLY A 380 22.30 -1.07 3.36
C GLY A 380 21.30 -1.31 4.49
N VAL A 381 21.28 -2.49 5.08
CA VAL A 381 20.44 -2.83 6.24
C VAL A 381 20.81 -1.96 7.44
N SER A 382 22.09 -1.85 7.77
CA SER A 382 22.57 -1.04 8.91
C SER A 382 22.26 0.44 8.73
N LYS A 383 22.39 0.96 7.50
CA LYS A 383 21.99 2.34 7.19
C LYS A 383 20.49 2.54 7.38
N ALA A 384 19.65 1.67 6.83
CA ALA A 384 18.20 1.78 6.98
C ALA A 384 17.75 1.69 8.45
N MET A 385 18.45 0.91 9.27
CA MET A 385 18.22 0.84 10.72
C MET A 385 18.65 2.11 11.45
N SER A 386 19.71 2.79 11.02
CA SER A 386 20.13 4.06 11.63
C SER A 386 19.12 5.20 11.41
N ASP A 387 18.29 5.08 10.38
CA ASP A 387 17.23 6.04 10.05
C ASP A 387 15.91 5.75 10.80
N VAL A 388 15.82 4.61 11.50
CA VAL A 388 14.65 4.28 12.33
C VAL A 388 14.62 5.17 13.56
N PRO A 389 13.52 5.90 13.80
CA PRO A 389 13.40 6.74 14.98
C PRO A 389 13.53 5.91 16.27
N VAL A 390 14.47 6.29 17.13
CA VAL A 390 14.55 5.70 18.47
C VAL A 390 13.44 6.27 19.32
N SER A 391 12.50 5.43 19.74
CA SER A 391 11.44 5.86 20.64
C SER A 391 12.01 6.22 22.01
N ALA A 392 12.21 7.52 22.25
CA ALA A 392 12.58 8.05 23.55
C ALA A 392 11.35 8.44 24.41
N HIS A 393 10.13 8.16 23.93
CA HIS A 393 8.92 8.67 24.55
C HIS A 393 8.33 7.71 25.59
N SER A 394 8.22 8.20 26.83
CA SER A 394 7.41 7.59 27.86
C SER A 394 5.98 8.11 27.74
N GLY A 395 5.10 7.36 27.09
CA GLY A 395 3.71 7.80 26.93
C GLY A 395 2.86 6.82 26.13
N THR A 396 1.67 7.27 25.79
CA THR A 396 0.76 6.55 24.91
C THR A 396 1.16 6.83 23.46
N GLU A 397 1.32 5.78 22.67
CA GLU A 397 1.53 5.88 21.23
C GLU A 397 0.19 5.81 20.51
N VAL A 398 0.03 6.61 19.47
CA VAL A 398 -1.10 6.55 18.56
C VAL A 398 -0.60 5.91 17.26
N VAL A 399 -1.21 4.80 16.87
CA VAL A 399 -0.91 4.11 15.61
C VAL A 399 -2.10 4.30 14.68
N ILE A 400 -1.89 5.01 13.58
CA ILE A 400 -2.91 5.24 12.56
C ILE A 400 -2.78 4.13 11.53
N ARG A 401 -3.88 3.44 11.24
CA ARG A 401 -3.94 2.33 10.27
C ARG A 401 -5.11 2.55 9.33
N PRO A 402 -5.02 2.06 8.08
CA PRO A 402 -6.18 2.02 7.20
C PRO A 402 -7.33 1.24 7.84
N ASP A 403 -8.55 1.77 7.69
CA ASP A 403 -9.76 1.06 8.14
C ASP A 403 -10.00 -0.19 7.29
N SER A 404 -10.47 -1.26 7.92
CA SER A 404 -10.73 -2.55 7.25
C SER A 404 -11.86 -2.50 6.21
N LYS A 405 -12.69 -1.45 6.22
CA LYS A 405 -13.89 -1.29 5.40
C LYS A 405 -13.73 -0.13 4.41
N VAL A 406 -13.46 1.08 4.92
CA VAL A 406 -13.41 2.31 4.11
C VAL A 406 -11.98 2.74 3.74
N PHE A 407 -10.98 1.95 4.13
CA PHE A 407 -9.57 2.10 3.84
C PHE A 407 -9.00 3.43 4.39
N ASP A 408 -8.61 4.36 3.55
CA ASP A 408 -8.11 5.70 3.90
C ASP A 408 -9.21 6.78 3.84
N GLY A 409 -10.47 6.38 3.79
CA GLY A 409 -11.63 7.26 3.67
C GLY A 409 -12.18 7.37 2.25
N ARG A 410 -11.43 6.94 1.21
CA ARG A 410 -11.90 7.03 -0.19
C ARG A 410 -13.22 6.29 -0.45
N PHE A 411 -13.55 5.30 0.36
CA PHE A 411 -14.79 4.53 0.29
C PHE A 411 -15.83 4.97 1.31
N ALA A 412 -15.64 6.10 2.00
CA ALA A 412 -16.55 6.58 3.04
C ALA A 412 -17.98 6.85 2.54
N ASN A 413 -18.16 7.19 1.26
CA ASN A 413 -19.48 7.38 0.65
C ASN A 413 -20.19 6.06 0.29
N ASN A 414 -19.56 4.91 0.49
CA ASN A 414 -20.19 3.62 0.25
C ASN A 414 -20.92 3.15 1.51
N VAL A 415 -22.25 3.28 1.51
CA VAL A 415 -23.13 2.92 2.65
C VAL A 415 -22.97 1.44 3.03
N TRP A 416 -22.83 0.55 2.07
CA TRP A 416 -22.63 -0.88 2.33
C TRP A 416 -21.37 -1.15 3.15
N LEU A 417 -20.27 -0.44 2.85
CA LEU A 417 -19.03 -0.55 3.61
C LEU A 417 -19.15 0.10 4.99
N GLN A 418 -19.91 1.19 5.13
CA GLN A 418 -20.17 1.80 6.44
C GLN A 418 -21.00 0.89 7.36
N GLU A 419 -21.94 0.12 6.81
CA GLU A 419 -22.76 -0.84 7.55
C GLU A 419 -22.05 -2.18 7.81
N LEU A 420 -20.95 -2.47 7.10
CA LEU A 420 -20.16 -3.68 7.31
C LEU A 420 -19.47 -3.62 8.68
N PRO A 421 -19.71 -4.59 9.58
CA PRO A 421 -19.03 -4.59 10.86
C PRO A 421 -17.52 -4.81 10.73
N ASP A 422 -16.73 -4.01 11.45
CA ASP A 422 -15.30 -4.27 11.58
C ASP A 422 -15.07 -5.71 12.07
N PRO A 423 -14.14 -6.46 11.49
CA PRO A 423 -13.94 -7.87 11.79
C PRO A 423 -13.53 -8.13 13.25
N THR A 424 -12.88 -7.17 13.90
CA THR A 424 -12.39 -7.30 15.29
C THR A 424 -13.36 -6.68 16.29
N THR A 425 -13.70 -5.41 16.12
CA THR A 425 -14.48 -4.62 17.08
C THR A 425 -15.99 -4.77 16.90
N LYS A 426 -16.44 -5.17 15.70
CA LYS A 426 -17.85 -5.19 15.27
C LYS A 426 -18.50 -3.81 15.16
N VAL A 427 -17.73 -2.74 15.23
CA VAL A 427 -18.22 -1.36 15.09
C VAL A 427 -18.61 -1.11 13.64
N VAL A 428 -19.69 -0.37 13.47
CA VAL A 428 -20.20 0.13 12.17
C VAL A 428 -20.34 1.65 12.24
N TRP A 429 -20.22 2.33 11.10
CA TRP A 429 -20.36 3.77 10.91
C TRP A 429 -19.28 4.64 11.61
N ASP A 430 -18.99 4.38 12.87
CA ASP A 430 -18.11 5.23 13.67
C ASP A 430 -16.63 4.99 13.37
N ASN A 431 -15.83 6.05 13.52
CA ASN A 431 -14.39 6.00 13.58
C ASN A 431 -13.94 5.97 15.05
N VAL A 432 -13.31 4.89 15.49
CA VAL A 432 -13.01 4.63 16.89
C VAL A 432 -11.50 4.55 17.16
N ALA A 433 -11.08 5.10 18.30
CA ALA A 433 -9.76 4.87 18.85
C ALA A 433 -9.77 3.62 19.72
N GLN A 434 -9.18 2.54 19.22
CA GLN A 434 -9.07 1.27 19.95
C GLN A 434 -7.98 1.37 21.01
N MET A 435 -8.32 1.13 22.28
CA MET A 435 -7.34 1.15 23.36
C MET A 435 -7.65 0.11 24.44
N ASN A 436 -6.62 -0.26 25.18
CA ASN A 436 -6.79 -1.14 26.33
C ASN A 436 -7.64 -0.44 27.41
N PRO A 437 -8.60 -1.12 28.08
CA PRO A 437 -9.43 -0.52 29.14
C PRO A 437 -8.64 0.16 30.25
N ILE A 438 -7.50 -0.41 30.66
CA ILE A 438 -6.62 0.22 31.67
C ILE A 438 -6.02 1.53 31.13
N THR A 439 -5.71 1.62 29.85
CA THR A 439 -5.23 2.84 29.22
C THR A 439 -6.35 3.87 29.16
N ALA A 440 -7.57 3.47 28.79
CA ALA A 440 -8.74 4.35 28.79
C ALA A 440 -9.01 4.94 30.18
N GLU A 441 -8.99 4.12 31.23
CA GLU A 441 -9.15 4.55 32.61
C GLU A 441 -8.07 5.58 33.02
N LYS A 442 -6.79 5.32 32.70
CA LYS A 442 -5.67 6.25 32.98
C LYS A 442 -5.80 7.58 32.24
N LEU A 443 -6.41 7.59 31.08
CA LEU A 443 -6.65 8.79 30.28
C LEU A 443 -7.97 9.48 30.68
N GLY A 444 -8.75 8.91 31.62
CA GLY A 444 -10.04 9.44 32.05
C GLY A 444 -11.16 9.21 31.05
N VAL A 445 -10.97 8.36 30.06
CA VAL A 445 -11.99 7.97 29.07
C VAL A 445 -12.96 7.00 29.71
N ARG A 446 -14.24 7.37 29.76
CA ARG A 446 -15.29 6.53 30.35
C ARG A 446 -15.90 5.62 29.30
N SER A 447 -16.22 4.43 29.73
CA SER A 447 -16.96 3.45 28.93
C SER A 447 -18.00 2.80 29.83
N ASP A 448 -19.27 3.03 29.53
CA ASP A 448 -20.40 2.53 30.31
C ASP A 448 -21.25 1.57 29.50
N LEU A 449 -21.68 0.48 30.12
CA LEU A 449 -22.68 -0.43 29.58
C LEU A 449 -24.07 -0.07 30.15
N ASN A 450 -24.92 0.51 29.33
CA ASN A 450 -26.29 0.88 29.73
C ASN A 450 -27.30 0.24 28.78
N GLY A 451 -28.24 -0.52 29.33
CA GLY A 451 -29.29 -1.19 28.55
C GLY A 451 -28.80 -2.14 27.45
N GLY A 452 -27.63 -2.76 27.64
CA GLY A 452 -26.99 -3.65 26.66
C GLY A 452 -26.24 -2.92 25.54
N LYS A 453 -26.10 -1.61 25.65
CA LYS A 453 -25.31 -0.79 24.71
C LYS A 453 -24.10 -0.20 25.42
N TYR A 454 -22.95 -0.22 24.73
CA TYR A 454 -21.76 0.48 25.19
C TYR A 454 -21.81 1.94 24.74
N PHE A 455 -21.50 2.84 25.66
CA PHE A 455 -21.31 4.25 25.42
C PHE A 455 -19.88 4.61 25.83
N THR A 456 -19.16 5.30 24.98
CA THR A 456 -17.80 5.78 25.25
C THR A 456 -17.73 7.27 25.05
N ASP A 457 -16.80 7.93 25.76
CA ASP A 457 -16.53 9.33 25.52
C ASP A 457 -15.95 9.54 24.12
N THR A 458 -16.26 10.68 23.50
CA THR A 458 -15.53 11.17 22.32
C THR A 458 -14.19 11.71 22.79
N ILE A 459 -13.12 11.34 22.12
CA ILE A 459 -11.78 11.81 22.39
C ILE A 459 -11.25 12.68 21.26
N ARG A 460 -10.36 13.61 21.60
CA ARG A 460 -9.62 14.42 20.64
C ARG A 460 -8.17 13.94 20.62
N ILE A 461 -7.66 13.71 19.43
CA ILE A 461 -6.26 13.33 19.19
C ILE A 461 -5.59 14.52 18.53
N GLU A 462 -4.54 15.05 19.16
CA GLU A 462 -3.72 16.14 18.61
C GLU A 462 -2.33 15.62 18.28
N SER A 463 -1.86 15.84 17.08
CA SER A 463 -0.52 15.45 16.64
C SER A 463 0.06 16.50 15.69
N GLY A 464 1.27 16.99 15.98
CA GLY A 464 1.96 17.94 15.11
C GLY A 464 1.23 19.27 14.92
N GLY A 465 0.33 19.65 15.84
CA GLY A 465 -0.49 20.86 15.75
C GLY A 465 -1.76 20.72 14.89
N ASN A 466 -2.07 19.51 14.48
CA ASN A 466 -3.32 19.14 13.79
C ASN A 466 -4.22 18.33 14.72
N ASP A 467 -5.54 18.48 14.54
CA ASP A 467 -6.60 17.78 15.28
C ASP A 467 -7.12 16.57 14.53
#